data_dd9b84ea7c29198a93a266bb51651a8f
#
_entry.id   dd9b84ea7c29198a93a266bb51651a8f
#
_cell.length_a   1.000
_cell.length_b   1.000
_cell.length_c   1.000
_cell.angle_alpha   90.00
_cell.angle_beta   90.00
_cell.angle_gamma   90.00
#
_symmetry.space_group_name_H-M   'P 1'
#
loop_
_entity.id
_entity.type
_entity.pdbx_description
1 polymer ?
#
loop_
_entity_poly.entity_id
_entity_poly.type
_entity_poly.pdbx_seq_one_letter_code
_entity_poly.pdbx_strand_id
1 'polypeptide(L)'
;MYPVRDRTAWILAQRQPRRAAPDPYVPHGVFLEQERLASGVIAASGVVLLTNRECPWHCVMCDLWQDTTRESVPEGAIARQVEQAVRTWSNAGPLPSQVKLYNSGSFFDPAAIPPADYAPVARQIAFARHVVVESHPLLVGERARGLRDLLSGSLEVALGLETAHPGVLDKLNKQFDLAQFARAAEVLAVERIALRVFLLVNPPFLDAGAGLEWVVKSAEFAFACGAGAVTLIPTRTGNGAMERLGASGEFVPPTLAQLEAAQRSVLALGRGRVFADTWALEPFSACAHCFAARRDRLETVNREQRDLPPVPCAVCGRA
;
A
#
# COMPACT_ATOMS: atom_id res chain seq x y z
N MET A 1 -10.17 -25.68 -3.79
CA MET A 1 -8.96 -25.53 -4.64
C MET A 1 -9.07 -24.24 -5.43
N TYR A 2 -8.02 -23.45 -5.46
CA TYR A 2 -7.96 -22.21 -6.25
C TYR A 2 -7.91 -22.53 -7.76
N PRO A 3 -8.74 -21.92 -8.60
CA PRO A 3 -8.85 -22.35 -10.01
C PRO A 3 -7.72 -21.78 -10.88
N VAL A 4 -7.44 -22.46 -11.99
CA VAL A 4 -6.50 -21.97 -13.02
C VAL A 4 -7.16 -20.91 -13.92
N ARG A 5 -8.47 -21.06 -14.17
CA ARG A 5 -9.30 -20.13 -14.97
C ARG A 5 -10.42 -19.58 -14.11
N ASP A 6 -11.06 -18.49 -14.55
CA ASP A 6 -12.19 -17.86 -13.86
C ASP A 6 -11.91 -17.45 -12.41
N ARG A 7 -10.66 -17.06 -12.12
CA ARG A 7 -10.20 -16.65 -10.78
C ARG A 7 -11.05 -15.53 -10.21
N THR A 8 -11.42 -14.55 -11.01
CA THR A 8 -12.29 -13.43 -10.60
C THR A 8 -13.64 -13.94 -10.08
N ALA A 9 -14.30 -14.84 -10.79
CA ALA A 9 -15.57 -15.41 -10.35
C ALA A 9 -15.41 -16.19 -9.04
N TRP A 10 -14.33 -16.97 -8.91
CA TRP A 10 -14.03 -17.70 -7.67
C TRP A 10 -13.81 -16.72 -6.50
N ILE A 11 -13.01 -15.66 -6.68
CA ILE A 11 -12.72 -14.66 -5.63
C ILE A 11 -14.01 -13.97 -5.19
N LEU A 12 -14.83 -13.52 -6.14
CA LEU A 12 -16.10 -12.87 -5.85
C LEU A 12 -17.07 -13.78 -5.08
N ALA A 13 -17.07 -15.08 -5.37
CA ALA A 13 -17.90 -16.07 -4.67
C ALA A 13 -17.47 -16.31 -3.21
N GLN A 14 -16.25 -15.96 -2.82
CA GLN A 14 -15.77 -16.08 -1.43
C GLN A 14 -16.10 -14.85 -0.57
N ARG A 15 -16.46 -13.74 -1.20
CA ARG A 15 -16.67 -12.48 -0.48
C ARG A 15 -17.87 -12.55 0.46
N GLN A 16 -17.69 -12.01 1.65
CA GLN A 16 -18.79 -11.77 2.57
C GLN A 16 -19.70 -10.64 2.03
N PRO A 17 -20.97 -10.59 2.45
CA PRO A 17 -21.82 -9.44 2.15
C PRO A 17 -21.13 -8.14 2.56
N ARG A 18 -21.18 -7.13 1.68
CA ARG A 18 -20.65 -5.79 2.01
C ARG A 18 -21.38 -5.20 3.21
N ARG A 19 -20.65 -4.42 3.98
CA ARG A 19 -21.22 -3.47 4.94
C ARG A 19 -22.10 -2.44 4.20
N ALA A 20 -22.77 -1.56 4.93
CA ALA A 20 -23.50 -0.46 4.31
C ALA A 20 -22.59 0.33 3.36
N ALA A 21 -23.15 0.80 2.24
CA ALA A 21 -22.39 1.60 1.28
C ALA A 21 -21.85 2.86 1.96
N PRO A 22 -20.55 3.17 1.83
CA PRO A 22 -19.97 4.37 2.41
C PRO A 22 -20.51 5.63 1.70
N ASP A 23 -20.52 6.75 2.43
CA ASP A 23 -20.86 8.06 1.85
C ASP A 23 -19.72 8.50 0.89
N PRO A 24 -19.99 8.76 -0.40
CA PRO A 24 -18.97 9.13 -1.37
C PRO A 24 -18.34 10.50 -1.10
N TYR A 25 -18.90 11.30 -0.21
CA TYR A 25 -18.38 12.62 0.16
C TYR A 25 -17.54 12.62 1.44
N VAL A 26 -17.42 11.48 2.11
CA VAL A 26 -16.69 11.35 3.38
C VAL A 26 -15.49 10.41 3.18
N PRO A 27 -14.26 10.82 3.54
CA PRO A 27 -13.11 9.92 3.48
C PRO A 27 -13.28 8.78 4.49
N HIS A 28 -12.86 7.59 4.11
CA HIS A 28 -12.87 6.43 5.00
C HIS A 28 -11.99 6.63 6.24
N GLY A 29 -10.89 7.39 6.08
CA GLY A 29 -10.01 7.74 7.20
C GLY A 29 -9.13 8.94 6.90
N VAL A 30 -8.76 9.66 7.98
CA VAL A 30 -7.83 10.79 7.93
C VAL A 30 -6.87 10.66 9.10
N PHE A 31 -5.56 10.66 8.82
CA PHE A 31 -4.52 10.43 9.82
C PHE A 31 -3.36 11.41 9.67
N LEU A 32 -2.56 11.53 10.73
CA LEU A 32 -1.24 12.16 10.72
C LEU A 32 -0.20 11.13 11.17
N GLU A 33 0.88 11.04 10.44
CA GLU A 33 2.01 10.18 10.76
C GLU A 33 3.34 10.89 10.50
N GLN A 34 4.45 10.25 10.88
CA GLN A 34 5.81 10.72 10.61
C GLN A 34 6.48 9.79 9.60
N GLU A 35 6.98 10.32 8.51
CA GLU A 35 7.70 9.53 7.52
C GLU A 35 9.05 10.17 7.15
N ARG A 36 10.05 9.30 6.92
CA ARG A 36 11.34 9.73 6.38
C ARG A 36 11.24 9.95 4.87
N LEU A 37 11.44 11.18 4.45
CA LEU A 37 11.45 11.56 3.04
C LEU A 37 12.74 11.11 2.33
N ALA A 38 12.75 11.18 1.00
CA ALA A 38 13.95 10.88 0.19
C ALA A 38 15.14 11.80 0.53
N SER A 39 14.89 13.02 1.00
CA SER A 39 15.90 13.95 1.50
C SER A 39 16.55 13.53 2.83
N GLY A 40 16.05 12.48 3.48
CA GLY A 40 16.47 12.08 4.81
C GLY A 40 15.80 12.82 5.98
N VAL A 41 14.97 13.82 5.70
CA VAL A 41 14.20 14.55 6.70
C VAL A 41 13.00 13.70 7.14
N ILE A 42 12.72 13.67 8.45
CA ILE A 42 11.45 13.13 8.96
C ILE A 42 10.41 14.23 8.90
N ALA A 43 9.34 13.99 8.20
CA ALA A 43 8.29 14.97 7.95
C ALA A 43 6.91 14.48 8.42
N ALA A 44 6.06 15.41 8.83
CA ALA A 44 4.65 15.13 9.05
C ALA A 44 3.99 14.79 7.70
N SER A 45 3.29 13.66 7.67
CA SER A 45 2.55 13.14 6.52
C SER A 45 1.06 13.06 6.87
N GLY A 46 0.24 13.78 6.11
CA GLY A 46 -1.21 13.63 6.16
C GLY A 46 -1.65 12.49 5.25
N VAL A 47 -2.38 11.54 5.79
CA VAL A 47 -2.92 10.39 5.06
C VAL A 47 -4.43 10.53 4.95
N VAL A 48 -4.95 10.40 3.73
CA VAL A 48 -6.38 10.30 3.45
C VAL A 48 -6.65 8.94 2.82
N LEU A 49 -7.55 8.18 3.42
CA LEU A 49 -8.14 7.01 2.80
C LEU A 49 -9.42 7.45 2.10
N LEU A 50 -9.36 7.57 0.80
CA LEU A 50 -10.47 8.06 -0.01
C LEU A 50 -11.56 7.00 -0.17
N THR A 51 -12.80 7.44 -0.11
CA THR A 51 -13.97 6.66 -0.48
C THR A 51 -14.24 6.85 -1.97
N ASN A 52 -14.15 5.77 -2.74
CA ASN A 52 -14.32 5.78 -4.18
C ASN A 52 -14.87 4.44 -4.67
N ARG A 53 -15.11 4.33 -5.98
CA ARG A 53 -15.55 3.09 -6.61
C ARG A 53 -14.51 1.98 -6.45
N GLU A 54 -15.00 0.76 -6.27
CA GLU A 54 -14.18 -0.46 -6.24
C GLU A 54 -13.27 -0.58 -7.45
N CYS A 55 -12.03 -1.01 -7.18
CA CYS A 55 -11.03 -1.35 -8.18
C CYS A 55 -11.53 -2.48 -9.12
N PRO A 56 -11.34 -2.38 -10.45
CA PRO A 56 -11.78 -3.39 -11.40
C PRO A 56 -10.99 -4.70 -11.33
N TRP A 57 -9.79 -4.68 -10.73
CA TRP A 57 -8.97 -5.87 -10.52
C TRP A 57 -9.33 -6.54 -9.21
N HIS A 58 -9.85 -7.75 -9.28
CA HIS A 58 -10.24 -8.52 -8.10
C HIS A 58 -9.05 -9.37 -7.64
N CYS A 59 -8.06 -8.74 -7.00
CA CYS A 59 -6.90 -9.44 -6.46
C CYS A 59 -7.31 -10.37 -5.32
N VAL A 60 -6.74 -11.59 -5.27
CA VAL A 60 -7.17 -12.62 -4.30
C VAL A 60 -6.96 -12.22 -2.85
N MET A 61 -5.93 -11.42 -2.56
CA MET A 61 -5.59 -10.99 -1.20
C MET A 61 -6.25 -9.65 -0.79
N CYS A 62 -6.93 -8.96 -1.71
CA CYS A 62 -7.47 -7.63 -1.44
C CYS A 62 -8.74 -7.70 -0.59
N ASP A 63 -8.77 -6.96 0.50
CA ASP A 63 -9.92 -6.75 1.39
C ASP A 63 -10.50 -5.33 1.30
N LEU A 64 -9.79 -4.41 0.63
CA LEU A 64 -10.11 -2.99 0.55
C LEU A 64 -11.45 -2.69 -0.16
N TRP A 65 -11.96 -3.64 -0.95
CA TRP A 65 -13.27 -3.52 -1.60
C TRP A 65 -14.43 -3.32 -0.61
N GLN A 66 -14.24 -3.69 0.66
CA GLN A 66 -15.27 -3.59 1.70
C GLN A 66 -15.65 -2.14 2.00
N ASP A 67 -14.73 -1.22 1.81
CA ASP A 67 -14.84 0.20 2.14
C ASP A 67 -14.98 1.10 0.89
N THR A 68 -15.36 0.50 -0.24
CA THR A 68 -15.55 1.20 -1.53
C THR A 68 -17.02 1.28 -1.95
N THR A 69 -17.35 2.23 -2.82
CA THR A 69 -18.68 2.31 -3.46
C THR A 69 -18.78 1.32 -4.62
N ARG A 70 -20.02 0.99 -5.03
CA ARG A 70 -20.26 0.18 -6.25
C ARG A 70 -20.21 1.03 -7.51
N GLU A 71 -20.75 2.23 -7.41
CA GLU A 71 -20.84 3.19 -8.50
C GLU A 71 -19.69 4.20 -8.40
N SER A 72 -19.36 4.83 -9.51
CA SER A 72 -18.43 5.96 -9.53
C SER A 72 -18.93 7.07 -8.60
N VAL A 73 -18.01 7.69 -7.89
CA VAL A 73 -18.37 8.84 -7.04
C VAL A 73 -18.71 10.04 -7.92
N PRO A 74 -19.61 10.94 -7.47
CA PRO A 74 -19.92 12.16 -8.19
C PRO A 74 -18.67 13.06 -8.35
N GLU A 75 -18.62 13.83 -9.42
CA GLU A 75 -17.62 14.91 -9.56
C GLU A 75 -17.68 15.86 -8.37
N GLY A 76 -16.52 16.27 -7.87
CA GLY A 76 -16.38 17.07 -6.67
C GLY A 76 -16.36 16.25 -5.37
N ALA A 77 -16.71 14.98 -5.38
CA ALA A 77 -16.74 14.17 -4.17
C ALA A 77 -15.33 13.95 -3.58
N ILE A 78 -14.34 13.64 -4.42
CA ILE A 78 -12.95 13.46 -3.97
C ILE A 78 -12.39 14.77 -3.46
N ALA A 79 -12.63 15.89 -4.17
CA ALA A 79 -12.21 17.21 -3.72
C ALA A 79 -12.79 17.56 -2.34
N ARG A 80 -14.07 17.23 -2.09
CA ARG A 80 -14.71 17.43 -0.78
C ARG A 80 -14.10 16.57 0.33
N GLN A 81 -13.74 15.34 0.04
CA GLN A 81 -13.05 14.47 1.00
C GLN A 81 -11.68 15.03 1.38
N VAL A 82 -10.91 15.49 0.39
CA VAL A 82 -9.61 16.13 0.64
C VAL A 82 -9.76 17.42 1.43
N GLU A 83 -10.78 18.24 1.14
CA GLU A 83 -11.09 19.44 1.93
C GLU A 83 -11.36 19.10 3.40
N GLN A 84 -12.12 18.06 3.68
CA GLN A 84 -12.36 17.60 5.05
C GLN A 84 -11.06 17.17 5.74
N ALA A 85 -10.19 16.45 5.04
CA ALA A 85 -8.90 16.03 5.56
C ALA A 85 -8.01 17.24 5.89
N VAL A 86 -7.92 18.21 5.00
CA VAL A 86 -7.15 19.45 5.23
C VAL A 86 -7.67 20.20 6.45
N ARG A 87 -8.98 20.31 6.62
CA ARG A 87 -9.59 20.90 7.84
C ARG A 87 -9.22 20.12 9.11
N THR A 88 -9.27 18.79 9.05
CA THR A 88 -8.89 17.94 10.18
C THR A 88 -7.45 18.17 10.59
N TRP A 89 -6.52 18.19 9.64
CA TRP A 89 -5.11 18.46 9.93
C TRP A 89 -4.87 19.88 10.45
N SER A 90 -5.49 20.87 9.84
CA SER A 90 -5.40 22.28 10.24
C SER A 90 -5.87 22.50 11.68
N ASN A 91 -6.90 21.78 12.13
CA ASN A 91 -7.38 21.82 13.50
C ASN A 91 -6.44 21.10 14.50
N ALA A 92 -5.66 20.13 14.02
CA ALA A 92 -4.72 19.38 14.85
C ALA A 92 -3.35 20.08 15.01
N GLY A 93 -3.01 21.05 14.12
CA GLY A 93 -1.75 21.75 14.17
C GLY A 93 -1.26 22.23 12.79
N PRO A 94 0.06 22.39 12.61
CA PRO A 94 0.64 22.75 11.32
C PRO A 94 0.31 21.72 10.24
N LEU A 95 0.02 22.21 9.03
CA LEU A 95 -0.26 21.33 7.89
C LEU A 95 0.94 20.45 7.54
N PRO A 96 0.71 19.17 7.17
CA PRO A 96 1.77 18.23 6.86
C PRO A 96 2.49 18.60 5.56
N SER A 97 3.80 18.41 5.49
CA SER A 97 4.57 18.71 4.27
C SER A 97 4.48 17.61 3.22
N GLN A 98 4.00 16.42 3.58
CA GLN A 98 3.65 15.33 2.68
C GLN A 98 2.16 15.02 2.80
N VAL A 99 1.52 14.72 1.66
CA VAL A 99 0.13 14.26 1.62
C VAL A 99 0.07 12.93 0.86
N LYS A 100 -0.57 11.93 1.47
CA LYS A 100 -0.82 10.63 0.86
C LYS A 100 -2.33 10.48 0.59
N LEU A 101 -2.67 10.26 -0.67
CA LEU A 101 -4.05 10.05 -1.12
C LEU A 101 -4.18 8.58 -1.54
N TYR A 102 -4.59 7.73 -0.61
CA TYR A 102 -4.82 6.31 -0.85
C TYR A 102 -6.29 6.06 -1.13
N ASN A 103 -6.59 5.27 -2.15
CA ASN A 103 -7.93 5.14 -2.67
C ASN A 103 -8.41 3.70 -2.87
N SER A 104 -7.75 2.73 -2.22
CA SER A 104 -8.13 1.31 -2.31
C SER A 104 -8.17 0.78 -3.76
N GLY A 105 -7.29 1.29 -4.61
CA GLY A 105 -7.27 0.93 -6.02
C GLY A 105 -6.23 1.71 -6.81
N SER A 106 -6.68 2.48 -7.79
CA SER A 106 -5.81 3.32 -8.61
C SER A 106 -6.35 4.75 -8.68
N PHE A 107 -5.52 5.72 -8.29
CA PHE A 107 -5.85 7.14 -8.42
C PHE A 107 -6.08 7.55 -9.87
N PHE A 108 -5.50 6.84 -10.82
CA PHE A 108 -5.63 7.12 -12.26
C PHE A 108 -6.78 6.35 -12.94
N ASP A 109 -7.59 5.61 -12.19
CA ASP A 109 -8.85 5.06 -12.71
C ASP A 109 -9.94 6.17 -12.72
N PRO A 110 -10.41 6.60 -13.90
CA PRO A 110 -11.42 7.66 -14.00
C PRO A 110 -12.79 7.24 -13.41
N ALA A 111 -13.01 5.95 -13.25
CA ALA A 111 -14.21 5.44 -12.60
C ALA A 111 -14.13 5.52 -11.07
N ALA A 112 -12.92 5.52 -10.50
CA ALA A 112 -12.66 5.67 -9.06
C ALA A 112 -12.46 7.14 -8.68
N ILE A 113 -11.60 7.85 -9.41
CA ILE A 113 -11.27 9.26 -9.18
C ILE A 113 -11.62 10.06 -10.44
N PRO A 114 -12.71 10.84 -10.45
CA PRO A 114 -13.09 11.67 -11.59
C PRO A 114 -11.95 12.61 -11.98
N PRO A 115 -11.53 12.68 -13.26
CA PRO A 115 -10.47 13.59 -13.69
C PRO A 115 -10.77 15.07 -13.41
N ALA A 116 -12.04 15.46 -13.34
CA ALA A 116 -12.49 16.79 -12.97
C ALA A 116 -12.05 17.19 -11.54
N ASP A 117 -11.81 16.21 -10.66
CA ASP A 117 -11.39 16.46 -9.27
C ASP A 117 -9.88 16.71 -9.14
N TYR A 118 -9.05 16.40 -10.15
CA TYR A 118 -7.59 16.55 -10.05
C TYR A 118 -7.16 18.00 -9.75
N ALA A 119 -7.68 18.97 -10.50
CA ALA A 119 -7.32 20.38 -10.28
C ALA A 119 -7.84 20.95 -8.96
N PRO A 120 -9.09 20.69 -8.52
CA PRO A 120 -9.54 21.06 -7.18
C PRO A 120 -8.69 20.42 -6.07
N VAL A 121 -8.38 19.12 -6.14
CA VAL A 121 -7.54 18.45 -5.15
C VAL A 121 -6.14 19.06 -5.11
N ALA A 122 -5.49 19.25 -6.27
CA ALA A 122 -4.15 19.87 -6.34
C ALA A 122 -4.12 21.26 -5.69
N ARG A 123 -5.15 22.09 -5.89
CA ARG A 123 -5.25 23.42 -5.24
C ARG A 123 -5.37 23.30 -3.72
N GLN A 124 -6.15 22.36 -3.21
CA GLN A 124 -6.37 22.19 -1.78
C GLN A 124 -5.11 21.73 -1.04
N ILE A 125 -4.25 20.96 -1.71
CA ILE A 125 -3.00 20.45 -1.14
C ILE A 125 -1.76 21.17 -1.67
N ALA A 126 -1.91 22.41 -2.19
CA ALA A 126 -0.80 23.20 -2.74
C ALA A 126 0.30 23.54 -1.71
N PHE A 127 0.01 23.41 -0.41
CA PHE A 127 0.99 23.51 0.68
C PHE A 127 1.93 22.28 0.76
N ALA A 128 1.54 21.13 0.21
CA ALA A 128 2.31 19.92 0.29
C ALA A 128 3.52 19.95 -0.65
N ARG A 129 4.70 19.65 -0.12
CA ARG A 129 5.94 19.53 -0.91
C ARG A 129 6.06 18.17 -1.61
N HIS A 130 5.38 17.18 -1.07
CA HIS A 130 5.38 15.80 -1.58
C HIS A 130 3.96 15.25 -1.56
N VAL A 131 3.53 14.67 -2.66
CA VAL A 131 2.23 14.02 -2.79
C VAL A 131 2.46 12.56 -3.19
N VAL A 132 1.81 11.65 -2.49
CA VAL A 132 1.83 10.22 -2.79
C VAL A 132 0.44 9.78 -3.18
N VAL A 133 0.32 9.07 -4.32
CA VAL A 133 -0.92 8.41 -4.72
C VAL A 133 -0.65 6.94 -5.02
N GLU A 134 -1.64 6.08 -4.89
CA GLU A 134 -1.50 4.68 -5.29
C GLU A 134 -2.08 4.43 -6.69
N SER A 135 -1.52 3.46 -7.39
CA SER A 135 -2.00 3.09 -8.71
C SER A 135 -1.72 1.63 -9.05
N HIS A 136 -2.53 1.13 -9.98
CA HIS A 136 -2.24 -0.10 -10.68
C HIS A 136 -1.25 0.18 -11.84
N PRO A 137 -0.23 -0.68 -12.09
CA PRO A 137 0.77 -0.43 -13.13
C PRO A 137 0.18 -0.14 -14.52
N LEU A 138 -0.90 -0.81 -14.90
CA LEU A 138 -1.55 -0.62 -16.21
C LEU A 138 -2.26 0.72 -16.39
N LEU A 139 -2.41 1.52 -15.33
CA LEU A 139 -3.03 2.87 -15.39
C LEU A 139 -2.03 4.01 -15.30
N VAL A 140 -0.74 3.69 -15.21
CA VAL A 140 0.33 4.69 -15.29
C VAL A 140 0.44 5.22 -16.71
N GLY A 141 0.40 6.56 -16.87
CA GLY A 141 0.46 7.20 -18.19
C GLY A 141 0.08 8.69 -18.12
N GLU A 142 -0.68 9.16 -19.10
CA GLU A 142 -1.04 10.58 -19.25
C GLU A 142 -1.69 11.20 -18.03
N ARG A 143 -2.53 10.45 -17.29
CA ARG A 143 -3.18 10.97 -16.08
C ARG A 143 -2.19 11.20 -14.95
N ALA A 144 -1.14 10.37 -14.84
CA ALA A 144 -0.08 10.57 -13.86
C ALA A 144 0.70 11.85 -14.18
N ARG A 145 1.03 12.09 -15.47
CA ARG A 145 1.62 13.32 -15.94
C ARG A 145 0.72 14.53 -15.66
N GLY A 146 -0.56 14.44 -16.01
CA GLY A 146 -1.53 15.52 -15.79
C GLY A 146 -1.65 15.89 -14.31
N LEU A 147 -1.67 14.92 -13.40
CA LEU A 147 -1.66 15.20 -11.96
C LEU A 147 -0.35 15.87 -11.54
N ARG A 148 0.82 15.35 -11.96
CA ARG A 148 2.13 15.94 -11.67
C ARG A 148 2.18 17.42 -12.07
N ASP A 149 1.67 17.75 -13.26
CA ASP A 149 1.70 19.12 -13.79
C ASP A 149 0.78 20.11 -13.05
N LEU A 150 -0.23 19.58 -12.33
CA LEU A 150 -1.12 20.37 -11.47
C LEU A 150 -0.56 20.61 -10.07
N LEU A 151 0.36 19.75 -9.60
CA LEU A 151 0.86 19.82 -8.24
C LEU A 151 1.96 20.88 -8.09
N SER A 152 1.96 21.62 -6.97
CA SER A 152 3.05 22.52 -6.60
C SER A 152 4.29 21.80 -6.09
N GLY A 153 4.12 20.58 -5.58
CA GLY A 153 5.16 19.70 -5.04
C GLY A 153 5.49 18.54 -5.97
N SER A 154 6.37 17.64 -5.52
CA SER A 154 6.70 16.41 -6.25
C SER A 154 5.61 15.35 -6.09
N LEU A 155 5.44 14.52 -7.13
CA LEU A 155 4.56 13.35 -7.12
C LEU A 155 5.38 12.07 -6.91
N GLU A 156 4.94 11.20 -6.02
CA GLU A 156 5.38 9.80 -5.86
C GLU A 156 4.17 8.91 -6.13
N VAL A 157 4.33 7.90 -6.98
CA VAL A 157 3.29 6.91 -7.27
C VAL A 157 3.66 5.59 -6.60
N ALA A 158 2.76 5.09 -5.76
CA ALA A 158 2.90 3.80 -5.10
C ALA A 158 2.24 2.72 -5.97
N LEU A 159 3.04 1.77 -6.47
CA LEU A 159 2.58 0.65 -7.28
C LEU A 159 2.58 -0.64 -6.48
N GLY A 160 1.45 -1.35 -6.48
CA GLY A 160 1.36 -2.68 -5.89
C GLY A 160 1.99 -3.74 -6.79
N LEU A 161 3.27 -4.06 -6.61
CA LEU A 161 3.93 -5.22 -7.22
C LEU A 161 3.54 -6.51 -6.52
N GLU A 162 3.45 -6.47 -5.20
CA GLU A 162 3.18 -7.55 -4.25
C GLU A 162 4.31 -8.58 -4.18
N THR A 163 4.75 -9.12 -5.31
CA THR A 163 5.86 -10.08 -5.41
C THR A 163 6.45 -10.10 -6.81
N ALA A 164 7.76 -10.34 -6.91
CA ALA A 164 8.43 -10.62 -8.18
C ALA A 164 8.45 -12.12 -8.54
N HIS A 165 7.80 -12.99 -7.75
CA HIS A 165 7.64 -14.39 -8.11
C HIS A 165 6.59 -14.53 -9.22
N PRO A 166 6.97 -14.88 -10.48
CA PRO A 166 6.04 -14.77 -11.61
C PRO A 166 4.82 -15.68 -11.47
N GLY A 167 5.00 -16.90 -10.97
CA GLY A 167 3.89 -17.85 -10.77
C GLY A 167 2.96 -17.46 -9.63
N VAL A 168 3.45 -16.77 -8.59
CA VAL A 168 2.61 -16.22 -7.52
C VAL A 168 1.89 -14.97 -8.01
N LEU A 169 2.60 -14.04 -8.67
CA LEU A 169 2.03 -12.81 -9.21
C LEU A 169 0.83 -13.11 -10.14
N ASP A 170 0.96 -14.11 -11.02
CA ASP A 170 -0.14 -14.57 -11.86
C ASP A 170 -1.34 -15.05 -11.03
N LYS A 171 -1.10 -15.88 -10.00
CA LYS A 171 -2.15 -16.40 -9.11
C LYS A 171 -2.80 -15.31 -8.24
N LEU A 172 -2.12 -14.20 -7.94
CA LEU A 172 -2.72 -13.09 -7.21
C LEU A 172 -3.85 -12.39 -7.99
N ASN A 173 -4.04 -12.70 -9.27
CA ASN A 173 -5.08 -12.14 -10.15
C ASN A 173 -4.96 -10.62 -10.34
N LYS A 174 -3.73 -10.10 -10.33
CA LYS A 174 -3.47 -8.66 -10.56
C LYS A 174 -3.49 -8.28 -12.05
N GLN A 175 -3.50 -9.27 -12.93
CA GLN A 175 -3.63 -9.10 -14.39
C GLN A 175 -2.52 -8.24 -15.04
N PHE A 176 -1.32 -8.27 -14.48
CA PHE A 176 -0.10 -7.77 -15.11
C PHE A 176 1.08 -8.70 -14.82
N ASP A 177 2.10 -8.63 -15.65
CA ASP A 177 3.37 -9.34 -15.48
C ASP A 177 4.51 -8.39 -15.08
N LEU A 178 5.68 -8.96 -14.79
CA LEU A 178 6.86 -8.19 -14.39
C LEU A 178 7.34 -7.21 -15.49
N ALA A 179 7.18 -7.58 -16.76
CA ALA A 179 7.56 -6.70 -17.86
C ALA A 179 6.63 -5.49 -17.98
N GLN A 180 5.33 -5.69 -17.72
CA GLN A 180 4.35 -4.59 -17.67
C GLN A 180 4.61 -3.67 -16.47
N PHE A 181 4.99 -4.23 -15.31
CA PHE A 181 5.41 -3.45 -14.16
C PHE A 181 6.65 -2.60 -14.48
N ALA A 182 7.69 -3.21 -15.07
CA ALA A 182 8.92 -2.50 -15.45
C ALA A 182 8.64 -1.35 -16.43
N ARG A 183 7.77 -1.56 -17.42
CA ARG A 183 7.35 -0.49 -18.34
C ARG A 183 6.64 0.66 -17.62
N ALA A 184 5.76 0.36 -16.66
CA ALA A 184 5.10 1.41 -15.86
C ALA A 184 6.13 2.21 -15.04
N ALA A 185 7.11 1.54 -14.45
CA ALA A 185 8.21 2.19 -13.72
C ALA A 185 9.06 3.08 -14.64
N GLU A 186 9.36 2.64 -15.85
CA GLU A 186 10.08 3.43 -16.86
C GLU A 186 9.29 4.70 -17.24
N VAL A 187 7.98 4.59 -17.45
CA VAL A 187 7.12 5.76 -17.71
C VAL A 187 7.20 6.77 -16.56
N LEU A 188 7.13 6.31 -15.31
CA LEU A 188 7.27 7.20 -14.15
C LEU A 188 8.64 7.88 -14.12
N ALA A 189 9.72 7.15 -14.41
CA ALA A 189 11.08 7.69 -14.43
C ALA A 189 11.25 8.77 -15.52
N VAL A 190 10.76 8.52 -16.74
CA VAL A 190 10.76 9.50 -17.85
C VAL A 190 10.01 10.77 -17.46
N GLU A 191 8.88 10.62 -16.78
CA GLU A 191 8.06 11.74 -16.32
C GLU A 191 8.58 12.38 -15.02
N ARG A 192 9.72 11.95 -14.48
CA ARG A 192 10.29 12.42 -13.19
C ARG A 192 9.32 12.30 -12.03
N ILE A 193 8.52 11.26 -12.03
CA ILE A 193 7.62 10.88 -10.95
C ILE A 193 8.31 9.80 -10.12
N ALA A 194 8.41 9.99 -8.81
CA ALA A 194 9.04 9.02 -7.93
C ALA A 194 8.19 7.74 -7.84
N LEU A 195 8.87 6.60 -7.72
CA LEU A 195 8.24 5.29 -7.59
C LEU A 195 8.40 4.77 -6.14
N ARG A 196 7.28 4.43 -5.52
CA ARG A 196 7.18 3.57 -4.33
C ARG A 196 6.59 2.24 -4.73
N VAL A 197 7.00 1.14 -4.08
CA VAL A 197 6.48 -0.19 -4.40
C VAL A 197 5.93 -0.87 -3.15
N PHE A 198 4.72 -1.39 -3.24
CA PHE A 198 4.12 -2.24 -2.22
C PHE A 198 4.48 -3.69 -2.46
N LEU A 199 4.99 -4.37 -1.42
CA LEU A 199 5.40 -5.76 -1.43
C LEU A 199 4.73 -6.52 -0.30
N LEU A 200 4.19 -7.69 -0.58
CA LEU A 200 3.60 -8.55 0.43
C LEU A 200 4.67 -9.40 1.13
N VAL A 201 4.59 -9.44 2.44
CA VAL A 201 5.32 -10.42 3.25
C VAL A 201 4.45 -11.68 3.32
N ASN A 202 5.01 -12.79 2.83
CA ASN A 202 4.36 -14.10 2.76
C ASN A 202 3.02 -14.09 2.00
N PRO A 203 2.98 -13.71 0.70
CA PRO A 203 1.77 -13.82 -0.10
C PRO A 203 1.31 -15.29 -0.22
N PRO A 204 0.02 -15.56 -0.56
CA PRO A 204 -0.45 -16.93 -0.79
C PRO A 204 0.28 -17.59 -1.96
N PHE A 205 0.25 -18.92 -2.01
CA PHE A 205 0.84 -19.76 -3.05
C PHE A 205 2.38 -19.83 -3.05
N LEU A 206 3.05 -19.26 -2.08
CA LEU A 206 4.47 -19.51 -1.88
C LEU A 206 4.70 -20.85 -1.18
N ASP A 207 5.81 -21.51 -1.55
CA ASP A 207 6.28 -22.67 -0.83
C ASP A 207 6.63 -22.31 0.62
N ALA A 208 6.44 -23.29 1.52
CA ALA A 208 6.73 -23.11 2.92
C ALA A 208 8.20 -22.69 3.13
N GLY A 209 8.40 -21.57 3.87
CA GLY A 209 9.73 -21.03 4.15
C GLY A 209 10.31 -20.08 3.09
N ALA A 210 9.72 -19.99 1.89
CA ALA A 210 10.23 -19.12 0.82
C ALA A 210 9.88 -17.62 0.99
N GLY A 211 9.04 -17.25 1.96
CA GLY A 211 8.52 -15.89 2.13
C GLY A 211 9.61 -14.83 2.27
N LEU A 212 10.65 -15.06 3.08
CA LEU A 212 11.74 -14.11 3.27
C LEU A 212 12.59 -13.95 1.99
N GLU A 213 12.90 -15.05 1.32
CA GLU A 213 13.66 -15.01 0.08
C GLU A 213 12.94 -14.19 -1.00
N TRP A 214 11.64 -14.44 -1.17
CA TRP A 214 10.89 -13.76 -2.22
C TRP A 214 10.56 -12.30 -1.92
N VAL A 215 10.43 -11.90 -0.67
CA VAL A 215 10.28 -10.47 -0.36
C VAL A 215 11.59 -9.72 -0.64
N VAL A 216 12.76 -10.33 -0.38
CA VAL A 216 14.06 -9.73 -0.72
C VAL A 216 14.23 -9.63 -2.23
N LYS A 217 14.01 -10.71 -2.99
CA LYS A 217 14.07 -10.70 -4.47
C LYS A 217 13.09 -9.70 -5.08
N SER A 218 11.92 -9.55 -4.48
CA SER A 218 10.91 -8.57 -4.93
C SER A 218 11.37 -7.13 -4.69
N ALA A 219 12.03 -6.87 -3.57
CA ALA A 219 12.63 -5.57 -3.29
C ALA A 219 13.81 -5.27 -4.23
N GLU A 220 14.68 -6.25 -4.50
CA GLU A 220 15.77 -6.12 -5.48
C GLU A 220 15.24 -5.76 -6.88
N PHE A 221 14.18 -6.44 -7.32
CA PHE A 221 13.51 -6.14 -8.58
C PHE A 221 12.90 -4.74 -8.59
N ALA A 222 12.18 -4.36 -7.52
CA ALA A 222 11.60 -3.03 -7.39
C ALA A 222 12.67 -1.92 -7.46
N PHE A 223 13.79 -2.08 -6.74
CA PHE A 223 14.90 -1.14 -6.80
C PHE A 223 15.61 -1.13 -8.17
N ALA A 224 15.70 -2.28 -8.84
CA ALA A 224 16.22 -2.34 -10.21
C ALA A 224 15.33 -1.58 -11.22
N CYS A 225 14.00 -1.54 -10.95
CA CYS A 225 13.05 -0.71 -11.70
C CYS A 225 13.06 0.77 -11.29
N GLY A 226 13.96 1.22 -10.40
CA GLY A 226 14.11 2.62 -10.01
C GLY A 226 13.23 3.05 -8.81
N ALA A 227 12.70 2.11 -8.03
CA ALA A 227 11.97 2.47 -6.81
C ALA A 227 12.86 3.22 -5.83
N GLY A 228 12.40 4.38 -5.34
CA GLY A 228 13.03 5.13 -4.26
C GLY A 228 12.60 4.66 -2.86
N ALA A 229 11.52 3.89 -2.80
CA ALA A 229 10.98 3.33 -1.56
C ALA A 229 10.27 2.00 -1.81
N VAL A 230 10.32 1.10 -0.82
CA VAL A 230 9.45 -0.08 -0.76
C VAL A 230 8.70 -0.09 0.57
N THR A 231 7.45 -0.57 0.56
CA THR A 231 6.65 -0.78 1.76
C THR A 231 6.30 -2.26 1.85
N LEU A 232 6.69 -2.89 2.95
CA LEU A 232 6.48 -4.29 3.24
C LEU A 232 5.16 -4.45 4.00
N ILE A 233 4.19 -5.12 3.39
CA ILE A 233 2.85 -5.27 3.91
C ILE A 233 2.64 -6.72 4.34
N PRO A 234 2.39 -7.01 5.63
CA PRO A 234 2.06 -8.36 6.05
C PRO A 234 0.74 -8.80 5.41
N THR A 235 0.74 -9.93 4.72
CA THR A 235 -0.45 -10.42 4.00
C THR A 235 -1.55 -10.77 4.99
N ARG A 236 -2.72 -10.15 4.82
CA ARG A 236 -3.87 -10.24 5.74
C ARG A 236 -4.89 -11.26 5.29
N THR A 237 -5.70 -11.69 6.21
CA THR A 237 -6.98 -12.37 6.00
C THR A 237 -8.13 -11.33 6.11
N GLY A 238 -9.38 -11.76 6.03
CA GLY A 238 -10.55 -10.89 6.23
C GLY A 238 -11.41 -10.66 4.97
N ASN A 239 -11.02 -11.26 3.84
CA ASN A 239 -11.73 -11.07 2.57
C ASN A 239 -12.54 -12.30 2.10
N GLY A 240 -12.52 -13.41 2.85
CA GLY A 240 -13.16 -14.67 2.53
C GLY A 240 -12.28 -15.58 1.64
N ALA A 241 -11.64 -15.04 0.62
CA ALA A 241 -10.75 -15.81 -0.26
C ALA A 241 -9.49 -16.29 0.46
N MET A 242 -8.87 -15.44 1.28
CA MET A 242 -7.67 -15.77 2.04
C MET A 242 -7.92 -16.83 3.12
N GLU A 243 -9.09 -16.80 3.78
CA GLU A 243 -9.53 -17.85 4.70
C GLU A 243 -9.67 -19.20 3.99
N ARG A 244 -10.24 -19.16 2.79
CA ARG A 244 -10.40 -20.37 1.97
C ARG A 244 -9.05 -20.97 1.55
N LEU A 245 -8.10 -20.11 1.14
CA LEU A 245 -6.73 -20.52 0.83
C LEU A 245 -6.00 -21.05 2.06
N GLY A 246 -6.21 -20.45 3.24
CA GLY A 246 -5.67 -20.95 4.50
C GLY A 246 -6.19 -22.35 4.82
N ALA A 247 -7.50 -22.59 4.66
CA ALA A 247 -8.12 -23.89 4.89
C ALA A 247 -7.64 -24.97 3.90
N SER A 248 -7.21 -24.61 2.68
CA SER A 248 -6.63 -25.53 1.70
C SER A 248 -5.10 -25.68 1.77
N GLY A 249 -4.44 -24.99 2.71
CA GLY A 249 -2.98 -25.03 2.86
C GLY A 249 -2.21 -24.19 1.83
N GLU A 250 -2.90 -23.37 1.03
CA GLU A 250 -2.31 -22.50 0.01
C GLU A 250 -1.89 -21.12 0.55
N PHE A 251 -2.18 -20.84 1.82
CA PHE A 251 -1.78 -19.62 2.53
C PHE A 251 -1.54 -19.87 4.02
N VAL A 252 -0.47 -19.28 4.52
CA VAL A 252 -0.20 -19.16 5.97
C VAL A 252 0.08 -17.70 6.27
N PRO A 253 -0.69 -17.04 7.15
CA PRO A 253 -0.42 -15.64 7.53
C PRO A 253 1.01 -15.48 8.05
N PRO A 254 1.69 -14.37 7.70
CA PRO A 254 3.00 -14.08 8.27
C PRO A 254 2.90 -13.81 9.77
N THR A 255 4.00 -13.99 10.47
CA THR A 255 4.16 -13.56 11.86
C THR A 255 4.82 -12.17 11.92
N LEU A 256 4.66 -11.47 13.04
CA LEU A 256 5.37 -10.22 13.30
C LEU A 256 6.90 -10.39 13.18
N ALA A 257 7.43 -11.55 13.59
CA ALA A 257 8.87 -11.88 13.44
C ALA A 257 9.30 -11.96 11.95
N GLN A 258 8.43 -12.47 11.08
CA GLN A 258 8.71 -12.50 9.63
C GLN A 258 8.70 -11.09 9.02
N LEU A 259 7.78 -10.20 9.45
CA LEU A 259 7.79 -8.80 9.03
C LEU A 259 9.08 -8.08 9.48
N GLU A 260 9.51 -8.27 10.73
CA GLU A 260 10.77 -7.72 11.25
C GLU A 260 11.99 -8.24 10.49
N ALA A 261 12.03 -9.55 10.20
CA ALA A 261 13.10 -10.15 9.42
C ALA A 261 13.11 -9.63 7.96
N ALA A 262 11.94 -9.48 7.34
CA ALA A 262 11.79 -8.92 6.01
C ALA A 262 12.31 -7.46 5.97
N GLN A 263 11.89 -6.61 6.92
CA GLN A 263 12.35 -5.23 7.00
C GLN A 263 13.88 -5.15 7.15
N ARG A 264 14.46 -5.92 8.06
CA ARG A 264 15.91 -5.98 8.26
C ARG A 264 16.65 -6.39 7.00
N SER A 265 16.21 -7.49 6.35
CA SER A 265 16.89 -8.04 5.17
C SER A 265 16.81 -7.11 3.97
N VAL A 266 15.66 -6.48 3.74
CA VAL A 266 15.49 -5.52 2.64
C VAL A 266 16.25 -4.22 2.93
N LEU A 267 16.26 -3.75 4.18
CA LEU A 267 17.03 -2.57 4.58
C LEU A 267 18.55 -2.77 4.38
N ALA A 268 19.05 -3.98 4.63
CA ALA A 268 20.44 -4.34 4.41
C ALA A 268 20.90 -4.27 2.95
N LEU A 269 19.97 -4.24 1.98
CA LEU A 269 20.30 -4.01 0.57
C LEU A 269 20.87 -2.59 0.31
N GLY A 270 20.56 -1.61 1.16
CA GLY A 270 21.08 -0.25 1.07
C GLY A 270 20.71 0.53 -0.20
N ARG A 271 19.60 0.14 -0.87
CA ARG A 271 19.23 0.68 -2.18
C ARG A 271 18.17 1.78 -2.17
N GLY A 272 17.39 1.90 -1.10
CA GLY A 272 16.32 2.87 -0.98
C GLY A 272 15.67 2.83 0.39
N ARG A 273 14.60 3.61 0.58
CA ARG A 273 13.83 3.62 1.84
C ARG A 273 13.01 2.34 1.95
N VAL A 274 12.99 1.77 3.17
CA VAL A 274 12.26 0.53 3.45
C VAL A 274 11.31 0.77 4.62
N PHE A 275 10.03 0.61 4.36
CA PHE A 275 8.98 0.77 5.37
C PHE A 275 8.31 -0.57 5.64
N ALA A 276 8.01 -0.86 6.90
CA ALA A 276 7.05 -1.88 7.27
C ALA A 276 5.69 -1.21 7.48
N ASP A 277 4.64 -1.79 6.94
CA ASP A 277 3.27 -1.39 7.30
C ASP A 277 3.01 -1.80 8.75
N THR A 278 2.70 -0.79 9.59
CA THR A 278 2.49 -0.98 11.04
C THR A 278 1.02 -0.90 11.46
N TRP A 279 0.11 -0.83 10.51
CA TRP A 279 -1.32 -0.76 10.79
C TRP A 279 -1.89 -2.14 11.12
N ALA A 280 -2.73 -2.22 12.18
CA ALA A 280 -3.44 -3.42 12.59
C ALA A 280 -2.52 -4.68 12.63
N LEU A 281 -1.40 -4.60 13.36
CA LEU A 281 -0.42 -5.68 13.49
C LEU A 281 -0.76 -6.71 14.57
N GLU A 282 -1.79 -6.50 15.38
CA GLU A 282 -2.20 -7.38 16.48
C GLU A 282 -2.35 -8.85 16.05
N PRO A 283 -3.01 -9.17 14.91
CA PRO A 283 -3.20 -10.56 14.48
C PRO A 283 -1.90 -11.31 14.14
N PHE A 284 -0.82 -10.57 13.88
CA PHE A 284 0.49 -11.16 13.52
C PHE A 284 1.37 -11.46 14.72
N SER A 285 0.97 -11.02 15.92
CA SER A 285 1.74 -11.19 17.16
C SER A 285 1.21 -12.36 17.98
N ALA A 286 2.07 -13.33 18.25
CA ALA A 286 1.76 -14.43 19.18
C ALA A 286 1.90 -14.04 20.67
N CYS A 287 2.41 -12.85 20.99
CA CYS A 287 2.67 -12.42 22.36
C CYS A 287 2.22 -10.98 22.57
N ALA A 288 1.17 -10.81 23.39
CA ALA A 288 0.65 -9.49 23.72
C ALA A 288 1.63 -8.67 24.57
N HIS A 289 2.48 -9.33 25.38
CA HIS A 289 3.41 -8.65 26.31
C HIS A 289 4.44 -7.78 25.58
N CYS A 290 5.07 -8.29 24.50
CA CYS A 290 6.08 -7.53 23.76
C CYS A 290 5.53 -6.85 22.49
N PHE A 291 4.26 -6.99 22.19
CA PHE A 291 3.66 -6.49 20.94
C PHE A 291 3.89 -4.98 20.75
N ALA A 292 3.51 -4.16 21.74
CA ALA A 292 3.65 -2.71 21.64
C ALA A 292 5.09 -2.27 21.38
N ALA A 293 6.05 -2.80 22.15
CA ALA A 293 7.46 -2.47 21.97
C ALA A 293 8.01 -2.91 20.60
N ARG A 294 7.55 -4.04 20.05
CA ARG A 294 7.95 -4.50 18.72
C ARG A 294 7.35 -3.64 17.61
N ARG A 295 6.10 -3.24 17.72
CA ARG A 295 5.48 -2.28 16.80
C ARG A 295 6.24 -0.96 16.82
N ASP A 296 6.50 -0.40 18.00
CA ASP A 296 7.23 0.87 18.17
C ASP A 296 8.67 0.77 17.60
N ARG A 297 9.31 -0.42 17.69
CA ARG A 297 10.59 -0.69 17.03
C ARG A 297 10.46 -0.61 15.50
N LEU A 298 9.47 -1.26 14.90
CA LEU A 298 9.22 -1.19 13.44
C LEU A 298 9.00 0.26 12.98
N GLU A 299 8.19 1.04 13.70
CA GLU A 299 7.96 2.45 13.42
C GLU A 299 9.25 3.28 13.56
N THR A 300 10.09 2.96 14.53
CA THR A 300 11.38 3.64 14.71
C THR A 300 12.33 3.28 13.56
N VAL A 301 12.39 2.02 13.13
CA VAL A 301 13.15 1.61 11.94
C VAL A 301 12.62 2.32 10.68
N ASN A 302 11.30 2.47 10.52
CA ASN A 302 10.71 3.25 9.43
C ASN A 302 11.22 4.70 9.42
N ARG A 303 11.34 5.35 10.57
CA ARG A 303 11.83 6.74 10.68
C ARG A 303 13.34 6.85 10.51
N GLU A 304 14.10 5.93 11.13
CA GLU A 304 15.56 6.04 11.16
C GLU A 304 16.24 5.39 9.95
N GLN A 305 15.57 4.46 9.27
CA GLN A 305 16.11 3.71 8.13
C GLN A 305 17.44 2.99 8.48
N ARG A 306 17.52 2.47 9.67
CA ARG A 306 18.61 1.62 10.16
C ARG A 306 18.05 0.47 10.99
N ASP A 307 18.71 -0.67 10.96
CA ASP A 307 18.33 -1.78 11.84
C ASP A 307 18.53 -1.42 13.30
N LEU A 308 17.63 -1.89 14.13
CA LEU A 308 17.66 -1.72 15.57
C LEU A 308 17.74 -3.10 16.26
N PRO A 309 18.31 -3.18 17.47
CA PRO A 309 18.29 -4.42 18.23
C PRO A 309 16.89 -5.00 18.37
N PRO A 310 16.75 -6.34 18.39
CA PRO A 310 15.46 -6.96 18.64
C PRO A 310 14.94 -6.62 20.04
N VAL A 311 13.62 -6.66 20.20
CA VAL A 311 12.98 -6.45 21.51
C VAL A 311 13.05 -7.74 22.32
N PRO A 312 13.79 -7.78 23.44
CA PRO A 312 13.84 -8.97 24.28
C PRO A 312 12.50 -9.18 25.00
N CYS A 313 12.10 -10.44 25.19
CA CYS A 313 10.88 -10.77 25.90
C CYS A 313 11.03 -12.03 26.74
N ALA A 314 10.99 -11.88 28.06
CA ALA A 314 11.06 -13.00 28.98
C ALA A 314 9.82 -13.94 28.92
N VAL A 315 8.66 -13.42 28.45
CA VAL A 315 7.41 -14.20 28.40
C VAL A 315 7.40 -15.19 27.24
N CYS A 316 7.85 -14.79 26.05
CA CYS A 316 7.88 -15.67 24.88
C CYS A 316 9.26 -16.21 24.52
N GLY A 317 10.31 -15.88 25.30
CA GLY A 317 11.66 -16.37 25.11
C GLY A 317 12.33 -15.92 23.81
N ARG A 318 11.78 -14.93 23.11
CA ARG A 318 12.34 -14.38 21.88
C ARG A 318 13.21 -13.17 22.20
N ALA A 319 14.43 -13.21 21.67
CA ALA A 319 15.35 -12.07 21.65
C ALA A 319 15.16 -11.30 20.34
#